data_1e5d3cb8413a83d030343d626ffdab4f
#
_entry.id   1e5d3cb8413a83d030343d626ffdab4f
#
_cell.length_a   1.000
_cell.length_b   1.000
_cell.length_c   1.000
_cell.angle_alpha   90.00
_cell.angle_beta   90.00
_cell.angle_gamma   90.00
#
_symmetry.space_group_name_H-M   'P 1'
#
loop_
_entity.id
_entity.type
_entity.pdbx_description
1 polymer ?
#
loop_
_entity_poly.entity_id
_entity_poly.type
_entity_poly.pdbx_seq_one_letter_code
_entity_poly.pdbx_strand_id
1 'polypeptide(L)'
;MRYFSALLLTAFCTLAMAHEYQVGALKIDHPWSRALPPNAPAGAAYFVIHSESTDKDVLVSASSPIAEKTELHTHVMLGEVMKMQQIDSVAIPAGGEAVFAPGGLHVMLFGLKKPLVAGESF
;
A
#
# COMPACT_ATOMS: atom_id res chain seq x y z
N MET A 1 -11.93 -57.35 13.59
CA MET A 1 -11.55 -56.44 12.51
C MET A 1 -11.86 -55.02 12.93
N ARG A 2 -10.86 -54.24 12.96
CA ARG A 2 -11.02 -52.82 13.38
C ARG A 2 -10.61 -51.95 12.25
N TYR A 3 -11.53 -51.12 11.85
CA TYR A 3 -11.28 -50.12 10.83
C TYR A 3 -11.02 -48.79 11.53
N PHE A 4 -9.80 -48.34 11.44
CA PHE A 4 -9.49 -46.96 11.82
C PHE A 4 -9.82 -46.05 10.67
N SER A 5 -10.94 -45.39 10.78
CA SER A 5 -11.15 -44.20 9.96
C SER A 5 -10.32 -43.09 10.56
N ALA A 6 -9.11 -42.95 10.09
CA ALA A 6 -8.37 -41.72 10.34
C ALA A 6 -9.09 -40.63 9.60
N LEU A 7 -9.94 -39.90 10.30
CA LEU A 7 -10.48 -38.64 9.82
C LEU A 7 -9.33 -37.67 9.82
N LEU A 8 -8.67 -37.55 8.70
CA LEU A 8 -7.66 -36.56 8.50
C LEU A 8 -8.41 -35.21 8.38
N LEU A 9 -8.55 -34.57 9.51
CA LEU A 9 -9.05 -33.19 9.55
C LEU A 9 -7.95 -32.30 9.00
N THR A 10 -7.93 -32.14 7.70
CA THR A 10 -7.14 -31.09 7.07
C THR A 10 -7.79 -29.79 7.43
N ALA A 11 -7.29 -29.19 8.49
CA ALA A 11 -7.59 -27.80 8.77
C ALA A 11 -6.98 -26.97 7.65
N PHE A 12 -7.82 -26.59 6.69
CA PHE A 12 -7.47 -25.54 5.76
C PHE A 12 -7.44 -24.25 6.54
N CYS A 13 -6.26 -23.89 7.03
CA CYS A 13 -6.00 -22.51 7.39
C CYS A 13 -5.98 -21.70 6.09
N THR A 14 -7.11 -21.19 5.68
CA THR A 14 -7.17 -20.13 4.74
C THR A 14 -6.64 -18.87 5.44
N LEU A 15 -5.34 -18.73 5.41
CA LEU A 15 -4.75 -17.44 5.74
C LEU A 15 -5.22 -16.47 4.67
N ALA A 16 -6.08 -15.55 5.05
CA ALA A 16 -6.41 -14.42 4.22
C ALA A 16 -5.13 -13.57 4.09
N MET A 17 -4.35 -13.83 3.05
CA MET A 17 -3.09 -13.16 2.77
C MET A 17 -3.29 -11.82 2.08
N ALA A 18 -4.39 -11.11 2.39
CA ALA A 18 -4.81 -9.93 1.66
C ALA A 18 -3.95 -8.67 1.90
N HIS A 19 -2.94 -8.71 2.80
CA HIS A 19 -2.33 -7.50 3.31
C HIS A 19 -0.81 -7.42 3.13
N GLU A 20 -0.25 -8.34 2.36
CA GLU A 20 1.19 -8.39 2.21
C GLU A 20 1.58 -8.82 0.81
N TYR A 21 2.50 -8.08 0.21
CA TYR A 21 3.03 -8.37 -1.12
C TYR A 21 4.56 -8.39 -1.06
N GLN A 22 5.19 -9.27 -1.81
CA GLN A 22 6.63 -9.36 -1.87
C GLN A 22 7.12 -9.27 -3.31
N VAL A 23 8.13 -8.42 -3.53
CA VAL A 23 8.82 -8.26 -4.82
C VAL A 23 10.32 -8.31 -4.55
N GLY A 24 10.96 -9.43 -4.86
CA GLY A 24 12.37 -9.62 -4.53
C GLY A 24 12.63 -9.52 -3.05
N ALA A 25 13.51 -8.63 -2.64
CA ALA A 25 13.83 -8.34 -1.24
C ALA A 25 12.92 -7.27 -0.61
N LEU A 26 11.94 -6.76 -1.35
CA LEU A 26 10.99 -5.76 -0.88
C LEU A 26 9.67 -6.42 -0.48
N LYS A 27 9.14 -6.01 0.66
CA LYS A 27 7.87 -6.46 1.19
C LYS A 27 6.97 -5.25 1.38
N ILE A 28 5.79 -5.29 0.78
CA ILE A 28 4.79 -4.23 0.90
C ILE A 28 3.70 -4.70 1.84
N ASP A 29 3.56 -4.01 2.96
CA ASP A 29 2.64 -4.34 4.04
C ASP A 29 1.44 -3.41 4.08
N HIS A 30 0.29 -3.98 4.38
CA HIS A 30 -0.95 -3.26 4.67
C HIS A 30 -1.29 -2.13 3.71
N PRO A 31 -1.32 -2.38 2.38
CA PRO A 31 -1.78 -1.35 1.46
C PRO A 31 -3.25 -1.04 1.73
N TRP A 32 -3.56 0.23 1.91
CA TRP A 32 -4.92 0.67 2.19
C TRP A 32 -5.18 2.08 1.66
N SER A 33 -6.44 2.40 1.54
CA SER A 33 -6.93 3.71 1.14
C SER A 33 -8.21 4.01 1.92
N ARG A 34 -8.46 5.28 2.18
CA ARG A 34 -9.71 5.67 2.82
C ARG A 34 -10.87 5.61 1.86
N ALA A 35 -12.03 5.19 2.35
CA ALA A 35 -13.27 5.40 1.64
C ALA A 35 -13.55 6.90 1.52
N LEU A 36 -14.07 7.31 0.37
CA LEU A 36 -14.31 8.71 0.05
C LEU A 36 -15.76 8.91 -0.40
N PRO A 37 -16.28 10.14 -0.32
CA PRO A 37 -17.56 10.47 -0.94
C PRO A 37 -17.58 10.10 -2.44
N PRO A 38 -18.74 9.72 -3.01
CA PRO A 38 -18.80 9.22 -4.39
C PRO A 38 -18.24 10.15 -5.46
N ASN A 39 -18.21 11.45 -5.19
CA ASN A 39 -17.77 12.46 -6.15
C ASN A 39 -16.35 12.97 -5.89
N ALA A 40 -15.60 12.33 -4.98
CA ALA A 40 -14.24 12.74 -4.72
C ALA A 40 -13.36 12.57 -5.97
N PRO A 41 -12.67 13.60 -6.44
CA PRO A 41 -11.87 13.53 -7.65
C PRO A 41 -10.51 12.84 -7.44
N ALA A 42 -10.05 12.78 -6.20
CA ALA A 42 -8.75 12.24 -5.85
C ALA A 42 -8.80 11.48 -4.53
N GLY A 43 -7.90 10.53 -4.39
CA GLY A 43 -7.70 9.75 -3.17
C GLY A 43 -6.22 9.56 -2.90
N ALA A 44 -5.92 8.85 -1.83
CA ALA A 44 -4.55 8.53 -1.46
C ALA A 44 -4.44 7.07 -1.03
N ALA A 45 -3.29 6.47 -1.31
CA ALA A 45 -2.96 5.13 -0.89
C ALA A 45 -1.77 5.15 0.06
N TYR A 46 -1.78 4.23 1.00
CA TYR A 46 -0.80 4.10 2.06
C TYR A 46 -0.33 2.67 2.18
N PHE A 47 0.92 2.48 2.50
CA PHE A 47 1.53 1.18 2.73
C PHE A 47 2.89 1.35 3.38
N VAL A 48 3.48 0.25 3.81
CA VAL A 48 4.86 0.22 4.32
C VAL A 48 5.68 -0.67 3.40
N ILE A 49 6.81 -0.18 2.94
CA ILE A 49 7.78 -0.97 2.18
C ILE A 49 8.93 -1.33 3.11
N HIS A 50 9.13 -2.62 3.35
CA HIS A 50 10.27 -3.14 4.09
C HIS A 50 11.30 -3.68 3.11
N SER A 51 12.57 -3.36 3.34
CA SER A 51 13.67 -3.91 2.57
C SER A 51 14.49 -4.89 3.42
N GLU A 52 14.65 -6.09 2.92
CA GLU A 52 15.56 -7.10 3.48
C GLU A 52 16.90 -7.09 2.73
N SER A 53 17.05 -6.23 1.73
CA SER A 53 18.26 -6.10 0.95
C SER A 53 19.38 -5.40 1.71
N THR A 54 20.61 -5.73 1.39
CA THR A 54 21.81 -5.00 1.85
C THR A 54 22.08 -3.75 1.02
N ASP A 55 21.35 -3.57 -0.08
CA ASP A 55 21.47 -2.42 -0.96
C ASP A 55 20.29 -1.46 -0.78
N LYS A 56 20.55 -0.19 -1.00
CA LYS A 56 19.50 0.83 -1.07
C LYS A 56 18.63 0.59 -2.30
N ASP A 57 17.36 0.95 -2.17
CA ASP A 57 16.42 0.97 -3.30
C ASP A 57 15.70 2.31 -3.35
N VAL A 58 14.97 2.53 -4.43
CA VAL A 58 14.24 3.78 -4.64
C VAL A 58 12.90 3.46 -5.31
N LEU A 59 11.82 3.95 -4.72
CA LEU A 59 10.51 3.93 -5.36
C LEU A 59 10.40 5.15 -6.27
N VAL A 60 10.22 4.94 -7.57
CA VAL A 60 10.23 6.02 -8.58
C VAL A 60 8.85 6.34 -9.13
N SER A 61 7.91 5.43 -9.03
CA SER A 61 6.54 5.66 -9.52
C SER A 61 5.57 4.60 -8.98
N ALA A 62 4.31 4.90 -9.12
CA ALA A 62 3.22 3.98 -8.86
C ALA A 62 2.15 4.14 -9.93
N SER A 63 1.33 3.11 -10.12
CA SER A 63 0.20 3.15 -11.03
C SER A 63 -0.95 2.30 -10.50
N SER A 64 -2.16 2.64 -10.90
CA SER A 64 -3.34 1.86 -10.56
C SER A 64 -4.41 2.02 -11.65
N PRO A 65 -5.14 0.94 -11.97
CA PRO A 65 -6.25 1.02 -12.92
C PRO A 65 -7.41 1.91 -12.45
N ILE A 66 -7.49 2.19 -11.15
CA ILE A 66 -8.59 2.99 -10.59
C ILE A 66 -8.41 4.50 -10.82
N ALA A 67 -7.20 4.93 -11.16
CA ALA A 67 -6.87 6.33 -11.32
C ALA A 67 -6.29 6.60 -12.71
N GLU A 68 -6.56 7.77 -13.25
CA GLU A 68 -5.95 8.21 -14.52
C GLU A 68 -4.47 8.54 -14.34
N LYS A 69 -4.11 9.04 -13.16
CA LYS A 69 -2.76 9.47 -12.85
C LYS A 69 -2.44 9.19 -11.38
N THR A 70 -1.25 8.72 -11.13
CA THR A 70 -0.72 8.54 -9.77
C THR A 70 0.55 9.33 -9.60
N GLU A 71 0.76 9.86 -8.40
CA GLU A 71 1.95 10.63 -8.05
C GLU A 71 2.41 10.27 -6.64
N LEU A 72 3.71 10.39 -6.40
CA LEU A 72 4.28 10.31 -5.07
C LEU A 72 4.24 11.70 -4.44
N HIS A 73 3.71 11.80 -3.23
CA HIS A 73 3.57 13.05 -2.49
C HIS A 73 4.08 12.91 -1.06
N THR A 74 4.46 14.02 -0.48
CA THR A 74 4.74 14.14 0.95
C THR A 74 4.09 15.41 1.49
N HIS A 75 4.02 15.52 2.80
CA HIS A 75 3.63 16.77 3.47
C HIS A 75 4.87 17.51 3.91
N VAL A 76 4.88 18.82 3.67
CA VAL A 76 5.93 19.73 4.13
C VAL A 76 5.32 20.85 4.94
N MET A 77 6.03 21.29 5.96
CA MET A 77 5.64 22.48 6.74
C MET A 77 6.25 23.72 6.13
N LEU A 78 5.39 24.67 5.78
CA LEU A 78 5.78 26.00 5.33
C LEU A 78 5.27 27.01 6.37
N GLY A 79 6.14 27.35 7.35
CA GLY A 79 5.71 28.09 8.52
C GLY A 79 4.77 27.23 9.39
N GLU A 80 3.55 27.68 9.61
CA GLU A 80 2.53 26.96 10.37
C GLU A 80 1.56 26.16 9.48
N VAL A 81 1.77 26.21 8.14
CA VAL A 81 0.90 25.55 7.18
C VAL A 81 1.54 24.29 6.65
N MET A 82 0.81 23.18 6.74
CA MET A 82 1.20 21.91 6.14
C MET A 82 0.67 21.84 4.72
N LYS A 83 1.56 21.59 3.75
CA LYS A 83 1.21 21.46 2.34
C LYS A 83 1.66 20.12 1.78
N MET A 84 0.88 19.59 0.85
CA MET A 84 1.30 18.45 0.04
C MET A 84 2.25 18.92 -1.04
N GLN A 85 3.29 18.13 -1.26
CA GLN A 85 4.28 18.39 -2.31
C GLN A 85 4.55 17.11 -3.07
N GLN A 86 4.51 17.19 -4.40
CA GLN A 86 4.94 16.10 -5.25
C GLN A 86 6.44 15.88 -5.12
N ILE A 87 6.84 14.61 -5.09
CA ILE A 87 8.24 14.20 -5.07
C ILE A 87 8.50 13.19 -6.19
N ASP A 88 9.73 13.16 -6.70
CA ASP A 88 10.09 12.29 -7.84
C ASP A 88 10.38 10.86 -7.40
N SER A 89 10.79 10.67 -6.16
CA SER A 89 11.17 9.37 -5.66
C SER A 89 11.14 9.30 -4.14
N VAL A 90 11.10 8.08 -3.62
CA VAL A 90 11.19 7.80 -2.18
C VAL A 90 12.31 6.79 -1.96
N ALA A 91 13.29 7.16 -1.14
CA ALA A 91 14.38 6.28 -0.78
C ALA A 91 13.90 5.14 0.13
N ILE A 92 14.37 3.93 -0.16
CA ILE A 92 14.12 2.75 0.67
C ILE A 92 15.49 2.33 1.22
N PRO A 93 15.78 2.58 2.51
CA PRO A 93 17.07 2.24 3.08
C PRO A 93 17.34 0.73 3.06
N ALA A 94 18.60 0.34 2.93
CA ALA A 94 19.02 -1.04 3.08
C ALA A 94 18.65 -1.55 4.48
N GLY A 95 17.95 -2.69 4.54
CA GLY A 95 17.49 -3.27 5.80
C GLY A 95 16.51 -2.40 6.59
N GLY A 96 15.95 -1.37 5.95
CA GLY A 96 15.02 -0.42 6.56
C GLY A 96 13.65 -0.42 5.92
N GLU A 97 12.93 0.68 6.10
CA GLU A 97 11.57 0.79 5.60
C GLU A 97 11.25 2.20 5.11
N ALA A 98 10.27 2.28 4.21
CA ALA A 98 9.61 3.52 3.80
C ALA A 98 8.15 3.43 4.22
N VAL A 99 7.69 4.37 5.05
CA VAL A 99 6.34 4.37 5.60
C VAL A 99 5.49 5.42 4.90
N PHE A 100 4.43 4.95 4.26
CA PHE A 100 3.41 5.80 3.65
C PHE A 100 2.20 5.80 4.57
N ALA A 101 1.91 6.94 5.16
CA ALA A 101 0.86 7.10 6.14
C ALA A 101 0.26 8.51 6.08
N PRO A 102 -0.99 8.68 6.57
CA PRO A 102 -1.60 10.02 6.63
C PRO A 102 -0.70 11.03 7.34
N GLY A 103 -0.58 12.21 6.76
CA GLY A 103 0.29 13.26 7.29
C GLY A 103 1.74 13.18 6.84
N GLY A 104 2.13 12.15 6.11
CA GLY A 104 3.47 11.95 5.58
C GLY A 104 3.48 11.58 4.10
N LEU A 105 4.31 10.61 3.75
CA LEU A 105 4.37 10.07 2.39
C LEU A 105 3.05 9.41 2.00
N HIS A 106 2.64 9.59 0.76
CA HIS A 106 1.46 8.92 0.20
C HIS A 106 1.52 8.86 -1.32
N VAL A 107 0.74 7.94 -1.87
CA VAL A 107 0.50 7.87 -3.31
C VAL A 107 -0.81 8.58 -3.59
N MET A 108 -0.78 9.67 -4.33
CA MET A 108 -1.99 10.36 -4.77
C MET A 108 -2.58 9.68 -5.99
N LEU A 109 -3.88 9.50 -5.95
CA LEU A 109 -4.68 8.89 -7.01
C LEU A 109 -5.56 9.99 -7.61
N PHE A 110 -5.23 10.46 -8.80
CA PHE A 110 -5.98 11.50 -9.50
C PHE A 110 -6.87 10.90 -10.58
N GLY A 111 -8.00 11.55 -10.80
CA GLY A 111 -8.94 11.11 -11.81
C GLY A 111 -9.51 9.74 -11.49
N LEU A 112 -10.10 9.58 -10.32
CA LEU A 112 -10.69 8.30 -9.90
C LEU A 112 -11.78 7.87 -10.87
N LYS A 113 -11.65 6.66 -11.40
CA LYS A 113 -12.59 6.06 -12.35
C LYS A 113 -13.78 5.42 -11.67
N LYS A 114 -13.65 5.14 -10.38
CA LYS A 114 -14.68 4.58 -9.49
C LYS A 114 -14.57 5.23 -8.13
N PRO A 115 -15.68 5.31 -7.36
CA PRO A 115 -15.60 5.69 -5.96
C PRO A 115 -14.75 4.72 -5.15
N LEU A 116 -14.05 5.23 -4.15
CA LEU A 116 -13.35 4.41 -3.17
C LEU A 116 -14.32 4.04 -2.06
N VAL A 117 -14.71 2.78 -2.02
CA VAL A 117 -15.75 2.25 -1.12
C VAL A 117 -15.12 1.34 -0.09
N ALA A 118 -15.52 1.50 1.17
CA ALA A 118 -15.05 0.66 2.26
C ALA A 118 -15.31 -0.82 1.97
N GLY A 119 -14.29 -1.66 2.19
CA GLY A 119 -14.35 -3.10 1.97
C GLY A 119 -14.06 -3.55 0.55
N GLU A 120 -13.92 -2.63 -0.40
CA GLU A 120 -13.53 -2.95 -1.77
C GLU A 120 -12.04 -2.81 -1.98
N SER A 121 -11.51 -3.54 -2.96
CA SER A 121 -10.10 -3.51 -3.37
C SER A 121 -9.95 -2.98 -4.80
N PHE A 122 -8.78 -2.45 -5.08
CA PHE A 122 -8.44 -2.01 -6.43
C PHE A 122 -6.97 -2.24 -6.76
#